data_d1573e269ea65ed54b70585cc9c68d91
#
_entry.id   d1573e269ea65ed54b70585cc9c68d91
#
_cell.length_a   1.000
_cell.length_b   1.000
_cell.length_c   1.000
_cell.angle_alpha   90.00
_cell.angle_beta   90.00
_cell.angle_gamma   90.00
#
_symmetry.space_group_name_H-M   'P 1'
#
loop_
_entity.id
_entity.type
_entity.pdbx_description
1 polymer ?
#
loop_
_entity_poly.entity_id
_entity_poly.type
_entity_poly.pdbx_seq_one_letter_code
_entity_poly.pdbx_strand_id
1 'polypeptide(L)'
;MISRYLIAATFALSASALWGKETNPPAGKAGDPPSSQNCTDCHEDGVLNNGDSNFTITGLPSFYTPNRTYELNLLLDKNATGYGFQAIAKDVNNTAGSFAPVSSGITVDGEYIEHNTPSTTGQWTFKWTAPSTDVGLVTFYASGLVANSNSDKTGDSVYSLTVDINSSSSQNIPQVQDLVWSQQTRGAIYSSPTIGSDGTIYVGSGDDK
;
A
#
# COMPACT_ATOMS: atom_id res chain seq x y z
N MET A 1 27.74 -58.07 37.55
CA MET A 1 27.74 -57.59 36.12
C MET A 1 26.47 -56.81 35.88
N ILE A 2 26.60 -55.48 35.83
CA ILE A 2 25.42 -54.58 35.58
C ILE A 2 25.55 -54.12 34.16
N SER A 3 24.62 -54.61 33.29
CA SER A 3 24.56 -54.20 31.89
C SER A 3 23.88 -52.85 31.80
N ARG A 4 24.58 -51.82 31.26
CA ARG A 4 24.06 -50.50 30.98
C ARG A 4 23.53 -50.47 29.54
N TYR A 5 22.24 -50.37 29.38
CA TYR A 5 21.59 -50.10 28.08
C TYR A 5 21.67 -48.60 27.78
N LEU A 6 22.43 -48.23 26.76
CA LEU A 6 22.38 -46.89 26.18
C LEU A 6 21.14 -46.80 25.26
N ILE A 7 20.17 -45.99 25.63
CA ILE A 7 19.06 -45.64 24.77
C ILE A 7 19.50 -44.44 23.93
N ALA A 8 19.80 -44.66 22.67
CA ALA A 8 20.04 -43.60 21.72
C ALA A 8 18.68 -43.03 21.27
N ALA A 9 18.32 -41.84 21.76
CA ALA A 9 17.16 -41.11 21.27
C ALA A 9 17.55 -40.45 19.93
N THR A 10 17.08 -41.00 18.84
CA THR A 10 17.14 -40.35 17.53
C THR A 10 16.08 -39.24 17.46
N PHE A 11 16.51 -38.01 17.59
CA PHE A 11 15.69 -36.85 17.23
C PHE A 11 15.56 -36.82 15.70
N ALA A 12 14.40 -37.25 15.22
CA ALA A 12 14.02 -36.96 13.83
C ALA A 12 13.66 -35.46 13.75
N LEU A 13 14.58 -34.63 13.22
CA LEU A 13 14.22 -33.32 12.73
C LEU A 13 13.26 -33.54 11.55
N SER A 14 11.97 -33.37 11.79
CA SER A 14 11.03 -33.17 10.71
C SER A 14 11.32 -31.80 10.09
N ALA A 15 12.09 -31.78 9.00
CA ALA A 15 12.09 -30.65 8.09
C ALA A 15 10.66 -30.56 7.53
N SER A 16 9.84 -29.70 8.09
CA SER A 16 8.63 -29.25 7.43
C SER A 16 9.08 -28.56 6.17
N ALA A 17 8.94 -29.25 5.03
CA ALA A 17 9.08 -28.62 3.73
C ALA A 17 8.10 -27.43 3.72
N LEU A 18 8.64 -26.22 3.70
CA LEU A 18 7.87 -24.99 3.47
C LEU A 18 7.45 -25.00 1.99
N TRP A 19 6.40 -25.75 1.71
CA TRP A 19 5.73 -25.69 0.41
C TRP A 19 5.17 -24.28 0.28
N GLY A 20 5.47 -23.59 -0.81
CA GLY A 20 4.83 -22.33 -1.10
C GLY A 20 3.32 -22.53 -1.06
N LYS A 21 2.62 -21.74 -0.24
CA LYS A 21 1.15 -21.82 -0.18
C LYS A 21 0.61 -21.26 -1.49
N GLU A 22 -0.05 -22.09 -2.27
CA GLU A 22 -0.78 -21.67 -3.48
C GLU A 22 -2.02 -20.83 -3.12
N THR A 23 -2.45 -20.89 -1.86
CA THR A 23 -3.64 -20.21 -1.35
C THR A 23 -3.35 -19.58 0.00
N ASN A 24 -3.96 -18.44 0.27
CA ASN A 24 -3.87 -17.75 1.56
C ASN A 24 -2.41 -17.54 2.01
N PRO A 25 -1.71 -16.55 1.46
CA PRO A 25 -0.37 -16.20 1.94
C PRO A 25 -0.43 -15.88 3.44
N PRO A 26 0.63 -16.12 4.21
CA PRO A 26 0.63 -15.70 5.61
C PRO A 26 0.52 -14.16 5.68
N ALA A 27 -0.22 -13.65 6.65
CA ALA A 27 -0.36 -12.21 6.88
C ALA A 27 1.00 -11.51 7.00
N GLY A 28 1.09 -10.25 6.58
CA GLY A 28 2.31 -9.45 6.65
C GLY A 28 3.24 -9.63 5.46
N LYS A 29 2.73 -10.01 4.29
CA LYS A 29 3.50 -10.17 3.05
C LYS A 29 3.14 -9.13 1.98
N ALA A 30 2.56 -8.00 2.38
CA ALA A 30 2.22 -6.90 1.48
C ALA A 30 3.38 -5.91 1.24
N GLY A 31 4.51 -6.04 1.94
CA GLY A 31 5.63 -5.09 1.87
C GLY A 31 5.51 -3.92 2.83
N ASP A 32 4.53 -3.95 3.72
CA ASP A 32 4.23 -2.85 4.65
C ASP A 32 5.21 -2.81 5.85
N PRO A 33 5.47 -1.62 6.41
CA PRO A 33 6.29 -1.47 7.62
C PRO A 33 5.55 -2.07 8.86
N PRO A 34 6.29 -2.52 9.92
CA PRO A 34 7.74 -2.34 10.07
C PRO A 34 8.59 -3.45 9.43
N SER A 35 8.00 -4.60 9.10
CA SER A 35 8.77 -5.76 8.61
C SER A 35 9.19 -5.62 7.15
N SER A 36 8.39 -4.93 6.34
CA SER A 36 8.53 -4.81 4.89
C SER A 36 8.65 -6.16 4.17
N GLN A 37 8.11 -7.21 4.79
CA GLN A 37 8.11 -8.56 4.22
C GLN A 37 7.15 -8.63 3.03
N ASN A 38 7.54 -9.39 2.01
CA ASN A 38 6.78 -9.53 0.78
C ASN A 38 6.88 -10.97 0.25
N CYS A 39 6.38 -11.23 -0.95
CA CYS A 39 6.38 -12.58 -1.53
C CYS A 39 7.78 -13.18 -1.70
N THR A 40 8.87 -12.38 -1.75
CA THR A 40 10.24 -12.91 -1.84
C THR A 40 10.69 -13.66 -0.61
N ASP A 41 10.04 -13.49 0.55
CA ASP A 41 10.40 -14.23 1.77
C ASP A 41 10.15 -15.75 1.65
N CYS A 42 9.29 -16.14 0.72
CA CYS A 42 9.01 -17.55 0.42
C CYS A 42 9.44 -17.93 -1.00
N HIS A 43 9.37 -16.99 -1.97
CA HIS A 43 9.79 -17.16 -3.37
C HIS A 43 11.18 -16.57 -3.56
N GLU A 44 12.19 -17.28 -3.05
CA GLU A 44 13.53 -16.76 -2.69
C GLU A 44 14.42 -16.35 -3.87
N ASP A 45 14.19 -16.87 -5.08
CA ASP A 45 14.97 -16.54 -6.28
C ASP A 45 14.31 -15.49 -7.17
N GLY A 46 13.13 -14.98 -6.75
CA GLY A 46 12.43 -13.91 -7.42
C GLY A 46 13.14 -12.57 -7.25
N VAL A 47 13.55 -11.95 -8.36
CA VAL A 47 14.04 -10.56 -8.33
C VAL A 47 12.83 -9.63 -8.17
N LEU A 48 12.82 -8.87 -7.06
CA LEU A 48 11.76 -7.90 -6.80
C LEU A 48 11.77 -6.79 -7.86
N ASN A 49 10.62 -6.56 -8.50
CA ASN A 49 10.43 -5.50 -9.49
C ASN A 49 11.47 -5.53 -10.62
N ASN A 50 11.65 -6.67 -11.27
CA ASN A 50 12.63 -6.85 -12.35
C ASN A 50 12.35 -6.02 -13.61
N GLY A 51 11.27 -5.21 -13.63
CA GLY A 51 10.96 -4.26 -14.71
C GLY A 51 10.26 -4.85 -15.93
N ASP A 52 9.85 -6.12 -15.89
CA ASP A 52 9.20 -6.81 -17.00
C ASP A 52 7.66 -6.90 -16.87
N SER A 53 7.07 -6.19 -15.90
CA SER A 53 5.62 -6.13 -15.66
C SER A 53 5.21 -4.81 -15.03
N ASN A 54 3.92 -4.48 -15.17
CA ASN A 54 3.26 -3.41 -14.45
C ASN A 54 2.40 -4.00 -13.32
N PHE A 55 2.67 -3.57 -12.09
CA PHE A 55 1.81 -3.84 -10.94
C PHE A 55 1.17 -2.54 -10.52
N THR A 56 -0.16 -2.43 -10.69
CA THR A 56 -0.90 -1.18 -10.55
C THR A 56 -2.19 -1.35 -9.76
N ILE A 57 -2.60 -0.29 -9.09
CA ILE A 57 -3.92 -0.17 -8.46
C ILE A 57 -4.65 1.02 -9.10
N THR A 58 -5.91 0.84 -9.45
CA THR A 58 -6.78 1.88 -10.00
C THR A 58 -8.08 1.96 -9.22
N GLY A 59 -8.84 3.05 -9.39
CA GLY A 59 -10.07 3.31 -8.65
C GLY A 59 -9.87 4.15 -7.38
N LEU A 60 -8.62 4.41 -6.98
CA LEU A 60 -8.33 5.37 -5.91
C LEU A 60 -8.70 6.79 -6.39
N PRO A 61 -9.40 7.58 -5.57
CA PRO A 61 -9.64 8.99 -5.88
C PRO A 61 -8.37 9.81 -5.63
N SER A 62 -8.33 11.05 -6.12
CA SER A 62 -7.22 11.97 -5.81
C SER A 62 -7.09 12.24 -4.31
N PHE A 63 -8.22 12.21 -3.59
CA PHE A 63 -8.31 12.38 -2.12
C PHE A 63 -9.44 11.50 -1.60
N TYR A 64 -9.20 10.80 -0.49
CA TYR A 64 -10.28 10.02 0.12
C TYR A 64 -11.16 10.89 1.02
N THR A 65 -12.42 10.51 1.12
CA THR A 65 -13.39 11.07 2.08
C THR A 65 -13.62 10.03 3.18
N PRO A 66 -13.57 10.40 4.47
CA PRO A 66 -13.88 9.48 5.56
C PRO A 66 -15.20 8.74 5.37
N ASN A 67 -15.25 7.49 5.80
CA ASN A 67 -16.38 6.54 5.65
C ASN A 67 -16.80 6.22 4.21
N ARG A 68 -16.16 6.78 3.19
CA ARG A 68 -16.52 6.49 1.80
C ARG A 68 -15.88 5.18 1.35
N THR A 69 -16.66 4.40 0.61
CA THR A 69 -16.19 3.15 -0.02
C THR A 69 -15.81 3.41 -1.47
N TYR A 70 -14.66 2.89 -1.87
CA TYR A 70 -14.12 2.93 -3.22
C TYR A 70 -13.94 1.52 -3.75
N GLU A 71 -14.26 1.30 -5.02
CA GLU A 71 -13.97 0.05 -5.69
C GLU A 71 -12.61 0.15 -6.38
N LEU A 72 -11.71 -0.75 -6.02
CA LEU A 72 -10.32 -0.76 -6.45
C LEU A 72 -10.05 -1.97 -7.33
N ASN A 73 -9.25 -1.76 -8.36
CA ASN A 73 -8.80 -2.83 -9.24
C ASN A 73 -7.28 -2.93 -9.15
N LEU A 74 -6.79 -4.08 -8.76
CA LEU A 74 -5.38 -4.43 -8.73
C LEU A 74 -5.07 -5.26 -9.97
N LEU A 75 -4.03 -4.88 -10.70
CA LEU A 75 -3.60 -5.53 -11.93
C LEU A 75 -2.10 -5.82 -11.86
N LEU A 76 -1.73 -7.08 -12.08
CA LEU A 76 -0.38 -7.54 -12.33
C LEU A 76 -0.30 -8.01 -13.79
N ASP A 77 0.14 -7.07 -14.65
CA ASP A 77 0.16 -7.25 -16.10
C ASP A 77 1.44 -7.95 -16.56
N LYS A 78 1.43 -9.28 -16.50
CA LYS A 78 2.47 -10.15 -17.03
C LYS A 78 1.81 -11.43 -17.57
N ASN A 79 2.30 -11.93 -18.66
CA ASN A 79 1.75 -13.18 -19.22
C ASN A 79 2.25 -14.38 -18.41
N ALA A 80 1.35 -15.00 -17.66
CA ALA A 80 1.61 -16.19 -16.84
C ALA A 80 0.33 -17.01 -16.63
N THR A 81 0.45 -18.10 -15.89
CA THR A 81 -0.65 -19.04 -15.65
C THR A 81 -1.16 -19.00 -14.20
N GLY A 82 -0.41 -18.40 -13.30
CA GLY A 82 -0.76 -18.29 -11.88
C GLY A 82 -0.32 -16.96 -11.28
N TYR A 83 -1.23 -16.32 -10.54
CA TYR A 83 -0.97 -15.05 -9.86
C TYR A 83 -1.53 -15.07 -8.45
N GLY A 84 -0.82 -14.41 -7.54
CA GLY A 84 -1.26 -14.14 -6.18
C GLY A 84 -0.94 -12.73 -5.75
N PHE A 85 -1.58 -12.27 -4.68
CA PHE A 85 -1.28 -10.98 -4.08
C PHE A 85 -1.67 -10.94 -2.60
N GLN A 86 -1.10 -9.99 -1.88
CA GLN A 86 -1.58 -9.50 -0.60
C GLN A 86 -1.45 -7.97 -0.58
N ALA A 87 -2.42 -7.28 0.01
CA ALA A 87 -2.41 -5.83 0.13
C ALA A 87 -2.98 -5.35 1.46
N ILE A 88 -2.54 -4.17 1.89
CA ILE A 88 -3.00 -3.48 3.09
C ILE A 88 -2.99 -1.96 2.84
N ALA A 89 -3.83 -1.23 3.57
CA ALA A 89 -3.80 0.23 3.65
C ALA A 89 -3.44 0.65 5.08
N LYS A 90 -2.48 1.56 5.24
CA LYS A 90 -1.99 2.01 6.55
C LYS A 90 -1.88 3.53 6.62
N ASP A 91 -2.14 4.08 7.79
CA ASP A 91 -1.62 5.38 8.20
C ASP A 91 -0.22 5.22 8.82
N VAL A 92 0.30 6.25 9.45
CA VAL A 92 1.65 6.21 10.07
C VAL A 92 1.80 5.08 11.10
N ASN A 93 0.72 4.68 11.79
CA ASN A 93 0.78 3.81 12.97
C ASN A 93 -0.08 2.55 12.83
N ASN A 94 -1.19 2.61 12.07
CA ASN A 94 -2.23 1.60 12.11
C ASN A 94 -2.74 1.25 10.72
N THR A 95 -3.57 0.21 10.65
CA THR A 95 -4.39 -0.07 9.48
C THR A 95 -5.40 1.05 9.25
N ALA A 96 -5.52 1.49 8.01
CA ALA A 96 -6.36 2.59 7.60
C ALA A 96 -7.57 2.11 6.79
N GLY A 97 -8.73 2.08 7.43
CA GLY A 97 -9.97 1.63 6.80
C GLY A 97 -10.16 0.11 6.81
N SER A 98 -10.97 -0.40 5.89
CA SER A 98 -11.27 -1.83 5.80
C SER A 98 -11.50 -2.28 4.36
N PHE A 99 -11.25 -3.56 4.10
CA PHE A 99 -11.45 -4.17 2.79
C PHE A 99 -12.67 -5.08 2.75
N ALA A 100 -13.24 -5.24 1.55
CA ALA A 100 -14.24 -6.23 1.24
C ALA A 100 -14.00 -6.82 -0.16
N PRO A 101 -14.00 -8.15 -0.33
CA PRO A 101 -13.79 -8.78 -1.63
C PRO A 101 -14.95 -8.50 -2.59
N VAL A 102 -14.65 -8.38 -3.90
CA VAL A 102 -15.63 -8.30 -5.00
C VAL A 102 -15.39 -9.45 -5.98
N SER A 103 -14.15 -9.62 -6.44
CA SER A 103 -13.78 -10.79 -7.25
C SER A 103 -13.91 -12.08 -6.45
N SER A 104 -14.19 -13.19 -7.14
CA SER A 104 -13.98 -14.52 -6.58
C SER A 104 -12.48 -14.78 -6.37
N GLY A 105 -12.15 -15.72 -5.49
CA GLY A 105 -10.75 -16.12 -5.28
C GLY A 105 -9.94 -15.15 -4.42
N ILE A 106 -10.59 -14.22 -3.73
CA ILE A 106 -9.96 -13.32 -2.76
C ILE A 106 -10.71 -13.33 -1.43
N THR A 107 -10.02 -13.00 -0.36
CA THR A 107 -10.54 -12.94 1.01
C THR A 107 -9.87 -11.83 1.81
N VAL A 108 -10.45 -11.51 2.95
CA VAL A 108 -9.79 -10.69 3.97
C VAL A 108 -9.29 -11.62 5.06
N ASP A 109 -7.99 -11.54 5.38
CA ASP A 109 -7.36 -12.19 6.52
C ASP A 109 -6.79 -11.12 7.46
N GLY A 110 -7.45 -10.96 8.61
CA GLY A 110 -7.13 -9.87 9.54
C GLY A 110 -7.31 -8.50 8.88
N GLU A 111 -6.20 -7.80 8.65
CA GLU A 111 -6.17 -6.45 8.06
C GLU A 111 -5.81 -6.46 6.56
N TYR A 112 -5.48 -7.63 6.02
CA TYR A 112 -5.02 -7.81 4.65
C TYR A 112 -6.15 -8.26 3.74
N ILE A 113 -6.17 -7.76 2.51
CA ILE A 113 -6.91 -8.35 1.39
C ILE A 113 -5.94 -9.17 0.57
N GLU A 114 -6.31 -10.42 0.25
CA GLU A 114 -5.40 -11.37 -0.39
C GLU A 114 -6.12 -12.36 -1.29
N HIS A 115 -5.36 -13.04 -2.14
CA HIS A 115 -5.89 -14.17 -2.88
C HIS A 115 -6.07 -15.39 -1.95
N ASN A 116 -7.19 -16.08 -2.10
CA ASN A 116 -7.42 -17.40 -1.51
C ASN A 116 -7.46 -18.52 -2.56
N THR A 117 -7.39 -18.14 -3.82
CA THR A 117 -7.24 -19.04 -4.98
C THR A 117 -6.36 -18.33 -5.99
N PRO A 118 -5.38 -19.02 -6.62
CA PRO A 118 -4.55 -18.41 -7.65
C PRO A 118 -5.41 -17.83 -8.79
N SER A 119 -5.13 -16.61 -9.19
CA SER A 119 -5.76 -16.00 -10.35
C SER A 119 -5.08 -16.49 -11.63
N THR A 120 -5.84 -16.61 -12.70
CA THR A 120 -5.31 -16.89 -14.06
C THR A 120 -5.17 -15.63 -14.91
N THR A 121 -5.64 -14.50 -14.40
CA THR A 121 -5.66 -13.22 -15.14
C THR A 121 -4.79 -12.14 -14.52
N GLY A 122 -4.33 -12.33 -13.28
CA GLY A 122 -3.59 -11.30 -12.54
C GLY A 122 -4.41 -10.05 -12.19
N GLN A 123 -5.74 -10.20 -12.17
CA GLN A 123 -6.66 -9.10 -11.90
C GLN A 123 -7.56 -9.41 -10.71
N TRP A 124 -7.76 -8.41 -9.84
CA TRP A 124 -8.63 -8.53 -8.67
C TRP A 124 -9.34 -7.20 -8.43
N THR A 125 -10.62 -7.31 -8.11
CA THR A 125 -11.48 -6.19 -7.70
C THR A 125 -11.89 -6.36 -6.26
N PHE A 126 -11.73 -5.33 -5.47
CA PHE A 126 -12.15 -5.29 -4.06
C PHE A 126 -12.60 -3.88 -3.69
N LYS A 127 -13.27 -3.77 -2.57
CA LYS A 127 -13.66 -2.47 -2.01
C LYS A 127 -12.74 -2.10 -0.86
N TRP A 128 -12.42 -0.83 -0.78
CA TRP A 128 -11.82 -0.22 0.38
C TRP A 128 -12.74 0.85 0.95
N THR A 129 -13.10 0.72 2.22
CA THR A 129 -13.82 1.76 2.95
C THR A 129 -12.82 2.56 3.76
N ALA A 130 -12.72 3.85 3.48
CA ALA A 130 -11.80 4.74 4.16
C ALA A 130 -12.07 4.81 5.67
N PRO A 131 -11.09 5.18 6.50
CA PRO A 131 -11.27 5.37 7.94
C PRO A 131 -12.46 6.26 8.27
N SER A 132 -13.09 6.04 9.43
CA SER A 132 -14.25 6.83 9.86
C SER A 132 -13.91 8.29 10.18
N THR A 133 -12.65 8.57 10.44
CA THR A 133 -12.10 9.90 10.69
C THR A 133 -10.99 10.21 9.71
N ASP A 134 -10.65 11.49 9.59
CA ASP A 134 -9.46 11.92 8.86
C ASP A 134 -8.20 11.47 9.60
N VAL A 135 -7.42 10.61 8.96
CA VAL A 135 -6.11 10.15 9.48
C VAL A 135 -4.94 10.74 8.67
N GLY A 136 -5.21 11.69 7.76
CA GLY A 136 -4.21 12.29 6.90
C GLY A 136 -3.81 11.37 5.76
N LEU A 137 -2.51 11.12 5.62
CA LEU A 137 -1.97 10.26 4.58
C LEU A 137 -2.30 8.80 4.87
N VAL A 138 -2.82 8.11 3.87
CA VAL A 138 -2.95 6.65 3.82
C VAL A 138 -2.07 6.11 2.71
N THR A 139 -1.26 5.11 3.02
CA THR A 139 -0.41 4.42 2.08
C THR A 139 -0.93 3.00 1.84
N PHE A 140 -1.18 2.68 0.59
CA PHE A 140 -1.47 1.31 0.15
C PHE A 140 -0.17 0.59 -0.15
N TYR A 141 0.01 -0.57 0.45
CA TYR A 141 1.09 -1.50 0.17
C TYR A 141 0.51 -2.75 -0.47
N ALA A 142 1.14 -3.24 -1.50
CA ALA A 142 0.79 -4.53 -2.10
C ALA A 142 2.03 -5.27 -2.58
N SER A 143 2.02 -6.59 -2.42
CA SER A 143 2.96 -7.50 -3.04
C SER A 143 2.21 -8.46 -3.93
N GLY A 144 2.72 -8.67 -5.13
CA GLY A 144 2.17 -9.54 -6.15
C GLY A 144 3.16 -10.59 -6.58
N LEU A 145 2.66 -11.78 -6.85
CA LEU A 145 3.42 -12.95 -7.31
C LEU A 145 2.94 -13.36 -8.69
N VAL A 146 3.87 -13.60 -9.58
CA VAL A 146 3.67 -14.27 -10.87
C VAL A 146 4.36 -15.62 -10.80
N ALA A 147 3.56 -16.69 -10.71
CA ALA A 147 4.05 -18.06 -10.59
C ALA A 147 4.32 -18.67 -11.96
N ASN A 148 5.42 -19.40 -12.09
CA ASN A 148 5.77 -20.18 -13.28
C ASN A 148 5.06 -21.54 -13.33
N SER A 149 4.25 -21.88 -12.32
CA SER A 149 3.43 -23.10 -12.20
C SER A 149 4.24 -24.40 -12.20
N ASN A 150 5.49 -24.36 -11.72
CA ASN A 150 6.33 -25.56 -11.59
C ASN A 150 6.08 -26.37 -10.30
N SER A 151 5.11 -25.94 -9.48
CA SER A 151 4.80 -26.49 -8.15
C SER A 151 5.95 -26.33 -7.14
N ASP A 152 6.86 -25.42 -7.40
CA ASP A 152 7.95 -25.02 -6.53
C ASP A 152 7.91 -23.48 -6.35
N LYS A 153 8.62 -22.96 -5.37
CA LYS A 153 8.76 -21.54 -5.07
C LYS A 153 9.90 -20.87 -5.83
N THR A 154 10.54 -21.60 -6.76
CA THR A 154 11.66 -21.13 -7.57
C THR A 154 11.23 -20.71 -8.98
N GLY A 155 11.89 -19.69 -9.55
CA GLY A 155 11.63 -19.17 -10.89
C GLY A 155 10.40 -18.27 -10.98
N ASP A 156 9.84 -17.87 -9.85
CA ASP A 156 8.72 -16.94 -9.77
C ASP A 156 9.19 -15.48 -9.85
N SER A 157 8.28 -14.58 -10.18
CA SER A 157 8.56 -13.14 -10.18
C SER A 157 7.71 -12.44 -9.13
N VAL A 158 8.33 -11.54 -8.38
CA VAL A 158 7.66 -10.78 -7.31
C VAL A 158 7.66 -9.29 -7.63
N TYR A 159 6.54 -8.65 -7.38
CA TYR A 159 6.32 -7.22 -7.59
C TYR A 159 5.80 -6.58 -6.33
N SER A 160 6.17 -5.34 -6.09
CA SER A 160 5.66 -4.51 -4.99
C SER A 160 5.08 -3.22 -5.54
N LEU A 161 4.06 -2.73 -4.85
CA LEU A 161 3.38 -1.49 -5.14
C LEU A 161 3.21 -0.69 -3.86
N THR A 162 3.49 0.61 -3.94
CA THR A 162 3.20 1.57 -2.86
C THR A 162 2.51 2.77 -3.48
N VAL A 163 1.33 3.14 -2.94
CA VAL A 163 0.56 4.28 -3.42
C VAL A 163 0.02 5.07 -2.24
N ASP A 164 0.27 6.37 -2.27
CA ASP A 164 -0.15 7.33 -1.27
C ASP A 164 -1.42 8.05 -1.68
N ILE A 165 -2.33 8.25 -0.72
CA ILE A 165 -3.55 9.04 -0.89
C ILE A 165 -3.80 9.89 0.36
N ASN A 166 -4.04 11.18 0.17
CA ASN A 166 -4.39 12.09 1.25
C ASN A 166 -5.91 12.15 1.48
N SER A 167 -6.29 12.57 2.67
CA SER A 167 -7.68 12.90 2.97
C SER A 167 -8.14 14.14 2.22
N SER A 168 -9.42 14.20 1.87
CA SER A 168 -10.05 15.41 1.29
C SER A 168 -10.00 16.61 2.24
N SER A 169 -9.94 16.42 3.54
CA SER A 169 -9.77 17.50 4.53
C SER A 169 -8.33 18.02 4.57
N SER A 170 -7.35 17.24 4.13
CA SER A 170 -5.97 17.73 3.95
C SER A 170 -5.85 18.76 2.82
N GLN A 171 -6.91 18.94 2.04
CA GLN A 171 -7.10 20.05 1.09
C GLN A 171 -7.47 21.39 1.77
N ASN A 172 -7.29 21.53 3.07
CA ASN A 172 -7.16 22.86 3.66
C ASN A 172 -5.81 23.50 3.25
N ILE A 173 -5.48 23.46 1.97
CA ILE A 173 -4.93 24.65 1.32
C ILE A 173 -5.96 25.71 1.69
N PRO A 174 -5.61 26.82 2.34
CA PRO A 174 -6.58 27.90 2.50
C PRO A 174 -7.24 28.07 1.12
N GLN A 175 -8.50 27.68 1.00
CA GLN A 175 -9.30 28.07 -0.15
C GLN A 175 -8.93 29.53 -0.29
N VAL A 176 -8.46 29.94 -1.47
CA VAL A 176 -8.31 31.37 -1.72
C VAL A 176 -9.59 31.97 -1.18
N GLN A 177 -9.56 32.37 0.08
CA GLN A 177 -10.74 32.88 0.76
C GLN A 177 -11.23 33.94 -0.17
N ASP A 178 -12.50 33.95 -0.43
CA ASP A 178 -13.12 34.98 -1.24
C ASP A 178 -12.40 36.28 -0.96
N LEU A 179 -11.86 36.90 -2.01
CA LEU A 179 -11.03 38.10 -1.91
C LEU A 179 -11.72 39.10 -0.97
N VAL A 180 -11.31 39.13 0.28
CA VAL A 180 -11.97 39.93 1.33
C VAL A 180 -11.75 41.41 1.06
N TRP A 181 -10.61 41.75 0.49
CA TRP A 181 -10.28 43.10 0.02
C TRP A 181 -9.12 43.04 -0.97
N SER A 182 -9.01 44.04 -1.80
CA SER A 182 -7.86 44.27 -2.66
C SER A 182 -7.51 45.74 -2.66
N GLN A 183 -6.21 46.04 -2.76
CA GLN A 183 -5.71 47.39 -2.94
C GLN A 183 -4.84 47.43 -4.18
N GLN A 184 -5.20 48.26 -5.11
CA GLN A 184 -4.37 48.48 -6.31
C GLN A 184 -3.26 49.50 -5.98
N THR A 185 -2.01 49.12 -6.26
CA THR A 185 -0.86 50.02 -6.23
C THR A 185 -0.64 50.60 -7.63
N ARG A 186 -0.02 51.77 -7.72
CA ARG A 186 0.33 52.40 -9.02
C ARG A 186 1.71 52.02 -9.51
N GLY A 187 2.51 51.39 -8.65
CA GLY A 187 3.85 50.90 -8.96
C GLY A 187 3.94 49.36 -8.79
N ALA A 188 5.01 48.80 -9.30
CA ALA A 188 5.30 47.37 -9.15
C ALA A 188 5.65 47.02 -7.71
N ILE A 189 5.20 45.86 -7.25
CA ILE A 189 5.54 45.29 -5.94
C ILE A 189 6.74 44.36 -6.13
N TYR A 190 7.88 44.70 -5.53
CA TYR A 190 9.11 43.89 -5.56
C TYR A 190 9.47 43.29 -4.21
N SER A 191 8.73 43.64 -3.14
CA SER A 191 8.97 43.14 -1.81
C SER A 191 8.00 41.99 -1.43
N SER A 192 8.47 41.09 -0.58
CA SER A 192 7.57 40.13 0.07
C SER A 192 6.73 40.83 1.12
N PRO A 193 5.43 40.53 1.25
CA PRO A 193 4.62 41.04 2.34
C PRO A 193 5.16 40.59 3.71
N THR A 194 5.02 41.43 4.72
CA THR A 194 5.30 41.06 6.12
C THR A 194 4.12 41.43 7.00
N ILE A 195 3.92 40.70 8.11
CA ILE A 195 2.85 40.95 9.05
C ILE A 195 3.46 41.48 10.35
N GLY A 196 3.01 42.64 10.78
CA GLY A 196 3.38 43.21 12.07
C GLY A 196 2.75 42.45 13.24
N SER A 197 3.24 42.68 14.46
CA SER A 197 2.71 42.04 15.66
C SER A 197 1.28 42.46 16.01
N ASP A 198 0.80 43.53 15.41
CA ASP A 198 -0.57 44.07 15.51
C ASP A 198 -1.51 43.53 14.41
N GLY A 199 -1.02 42.61 13.53
CA GLY A 199 -1.76 42.07 12.41
C GLY A 199 -1.76 42.94 11.15
N THR A 200 -1.06 44.08 11.15
CA THR A 200 -0.91 44.94 9.96
C THR A 200 -0.05 44.28 8.89
N ILE A 201 -0.52 44.29 7.65
CA ILE A 201 0.23 43.78 6.52
C ILE A 201 1.00 44.92 5.86
N TYR A 202 2.31 44.79 5.78
CA TYR A 202 3.20 45.75 5.14
C TYR A 202 3.65 45.23 3.79
N VAL A 203 3.51 46.02 2.77
CA VAL A 203 3.89 45.73 1.39
C VAL A 203 4.63 46.95 0.80
N GLY A 204 5.81 46.74 0.27
CA GLY A 204 6.54 47.79 -0.45
C GLY A 204 6.06 47.89 -1.89
N SER A 205 5.64 49.08 -2.31
CA SER A 205 5.30 49.39 -3.69
C SER A 205 6.24 50.46 -4.23
N GLY A 206 6.56 50.41 -5.52
CA GLY A 206 7.40 51.39 -6.23
C GLY A 206 6.65 52.66 -6.66
N ASP A 207 5.54 53.01 -6.02
CA ASP A 207 4.74 54.19 -6.31
C ASP A 207 4.97 55.39 -5.35
N ASP A 208 6.03 55.32 -4.51
CA ASP A 208 6.52 56.40 -3.64
C ASP A 208 5.44 56.95 -2.66
N LYS A 209 4.56 56.05 -2.12
CA LYS A 209 3.54 56.40 -1.11
C LYS A 209 3.64 55.53 0.13
#